data_dfedca0b1870a6d1ff867dc6af57241f
#
_entry.id   dfedca0b1870a6d1ff867dc6af57241f
#
_cell.length_a   1.000
_cell.length_b   1.000
_cell.length_c   1.000
_cell.angle_alpha   90.00
_cell.angle_beta   90.00
_cell.angle_gamma   90.00
#
_symmetry.space_group_name_H-M   'P 1'
#
loop_
_entity.id
_entity.type
_entity.pdbx_description
1 polymer ?
#
loop_
_entity_poly.entity_id
_entity_poly.type
_entity_poly.pdbx_seq_one_letter_code
_entity_poly.pdbx_strand_id
1 'polypeptide(L)'
;MVLFSKMTFNTFLTYLLHLGGTMSNTQKAVLSLPNGQCYELDVCKGTLGYDAVDVQSLVRNKLFTFDLGFMSTASCKSGITYIDGDNGVLLHRGYPIEQLVTNGDYLEVSYLLLFGERPTKEEYIAFRDQLKSHHMIHEQISRFFNGFRRDAHPMAVMCGTVGGLSAFYHELTDVSDEEHRVLTAIRLLAKLPTLAAMCYKYSVGQPFMYPQNNLSYAGNLLYMMFATPCEPYKVNPVFEKALDRIFILHADHEQNASTSTVRTAASSGANPFACIAAGITSLWGPAHGGANEACINMLEEIGTIDRIPEYIERAKDRNDPFRLMGFGHRVYKSYDPRAKMMRQTCHEVLKELKMSPPIFKVAMELERIALEDPYFIDHKLYPNVDFYSGIILKAIGIPTSMFTVMFALARTVGWISHWKEMYDQPEGFKITRPRQIYIGEKQRDFPPIDKTE
;
A
#
# COMPACT_ATOMS: atom_id res chain seq x y z
N MET A 1 15.49 30.58 3.14
CA MET A 1 14.87 31.63 2.30
C MET A 1 15.54 31.54 0.92
N VAL A 2 14.99 30.75 0.04
CA VAL A 2 15.45 30.61 -1.34
C VAL A 2 14.20 30.78 -2.21
N LEU A 3 14.31 31.73 -3.12
CA LEU A 3 13.27 32.25 -3.98
C LEU A 3 12.66 31.17 -4.89
N PHE A 4 11.34 30.95 -4.79
CA PHE A 4 10.55 30.40 -5.88
C PHE A 4 10.34 31.52 -6.90
N SER A 5 10.87 31.33 -8.10
CA SER A 5 10.65 32.23 -9.22
C SER A 5 9.18 32.09 -9.67
N LYS A 6 8.52 33.22 -9.75
CA LYS A 6 7.16 33.40 -10.25
C LYS A 6 6.99 32.75 -11.61
N MET A 7 6.35 31.60 -11.69
CA MET A 7 5.65 31.21 -12.91
C MET A 7 4.39 32.07 -13.02
N THR A 8 4.29 32.80 -14.09
CA THR A 8 3.33 33.86 -14.31
C THR A 8 1.90 33.31 -14.40
N PHE A 9 1.01 33.99 -13.69
CA PHE A 9 -0.45 33.82 -13.60
C PHE A 9 -1.20 33.75 -14.94
N ASN A 10 -0.53 34.01 -16.06
CA ASN A 10 -1.13 34.07 -17.39
C ASN A 10 -1.26 32.71 -18.11
N THR A 11 -0.57 31.67 -17.69
CA THR A 11 -0.69 30.34 -18.32
C THR A 11 -1.90 29.57 -17.78
N PHE A 12 -2.36 29.91 -16.57
CA PHE A 12 -3.51 29.29 -15.94
C PHE A 12 -4.86 29.79 -16.50
N LEU A 13 -4.91 31.02 -16.96
CA LEU A 13 -6.13 31.62 -17.50
C LEU A 13 -6.48 31.11 -18.90
N THR A 14 -5.50 30.64 -19.68
CA THR A 14 -5.72 30.12 -21.03
C THR A 14 -6.28 28.70 -21.02
N TYR A 15 -6.05 27.95 -19.93
CA TYR A 15 -6.62 26.60 -19.76
C TYR A 15 -8.08 26.62 -19.30
N LEU A 16 -8.52 27.68 -18.62
CA LEU A 16 -9.90 27.84 -18.13
C LEU A 16 -10.89 28.32 -19.21
N LEU A 17 -10.40 28.85 -20.34
CA LEU A 17 -11.26 29.32 -21.43
C LEU A 17 -11.60 28.24 -22.49
N HIS A 18 -11.08 27.03 -22.38
CA HIS A 18 -11.44 25.90 -23.25
C HIS A 18 -12.45 24.92 -22.61
N LEU A 19 -12.96 25.21 -21.41
CA LEU A 19 -14.08 24.52 -20.80
C LEU A 19 -15.42 25.24 -21.10
N GLY A 20 -15.61 25.60 -22.39
CA GLY A 20 -16.90 25.97 -22.91
C GLY A 20 -17.85 24.79 -22.80
N GLY A 21 -18.95 24.99 -22.04
CA GLY A 21 -19.92 23.99 -21.67
C GLY A 21 -20.41 23.14 -22.84
N THR A 22 -19.92 21.94 -22.95
CA THR A 22 -20.66 20.84 -23.54
C THR A 22 -21.71 20.41 -22.52
N MET A 23 -23.01 20.56 -22.82
CA MET A 23 -24.07 19.86 -22.11
C MET A 23 -23.68 18.38 -22.09
N SER A 24 -23.24 17.89 -20.94
CA SER A 24 -22.94 16.49 -20.74
C SER A 24 -24.28 15.76 -20.84
N ASN A 25 -24.44 15.01 -21.91
CA ASN A 25 -25.55 14.07 -22.05
C ASN A 25 -25.27 12.94 -21.07
N THR A 26 -25.48 13.19 -19.77
CA THR A 26 -25.25 12.21 -18.69
C THR A 26 -26.21 11.07 -18.91
N GLN A 27 -25.68 9.91 -19.24
CA GLN A 27 -26.48 8.70 -19.31
C GLN A 27 -27.14 8.47 -17.95
N LYS A 28 -28.40 8.05 -17.96
CA LYS A 28 -29.13 7.73 -16.74
C LYS A 28 -29.34 6.24 -16.62
N ALA A 29 -29.11 5.70 -15.44
CA ALA A 29 -29.59 4.40 -15.03
C ALA A 29 -30.96 4.55 -14.34
N VAL A 30 -31.85 3.57 -14.47
CA VAL A 30 -33.14 3.58 -13.80
C VAL A 30 -33.22 2.44 -12.81
N LEU A 31 -33.42 2.79 -11.53
CA LEU A 31 -33.71 1.84 -10.47
C LEU A 31 -35.23 1.74 -10.28
N SER A 32 -35.80 0.58 -10.60
CA SER A 32 -37.23 0.31 -10.41
C SER A 32 -37.46 -0.56 -9.17
N LEU A 33 -38.37 -0.17 -8.29
CA LEU A 33 -38.73 -0.91 -7.10
C LEU A 33 -40.01 -1.73 -7.31
N PRO A 34 -40.25 -2.80 -6.53
CA PRO A 34 -41.43 -3.64 -6.64
C PRO A 34 -42.77 -2.88 -6.46
N ASN A 35 -42.76 -1.73 -5.78
CA ASN A 35 -43.93 -0.87 -5.59
C ASN A 35 -44.20 0.07 -6.77
N GLY A 36 -43.50 -0.08 -7.90
CA GLY A 36 -43.63 0.72 -9.12
C GLY A 36 -42.88 2.07 -9.09
N GLN A 37 -42.22 2.43 -8.00
CA GLN A 37 -41.39 3.64 -7.96
C GLN A 37 -40.13 3.47 -8.80
N CYS A 38 -39.78 4.48 -9.58
CA CYS A 38 -38.58 4.52 -10.40
C CYS A 38 -37.75 5.74 -10.05
N TYR A 39 -36.42 5.54 -10.02
CA TYR A 39 -35.44 6.59 -9.71
C TYR A 39 -34.41 6.66 -10.83
N GLU A 40 -34.22 7.84 -11.38
CA GLU A 40 -33.15 8.11 -12.33
C GLU A 40 -31.85 8.44 -11.55
N LEU A 41 -30.77 7.77 -11.91
CA LEU A 41 -29.46 7.89 -11.29
C LEU A 41 -28.43 8.27 -12.35
N ASP A 42 -27.53 9.16 -12.02
CA ASP A 42 -26.45 9.56 -12.92
C ASP A 42 -25.45 8.42 -13.14
N VAL A 43 -24.98 8.25 -14.37
CA VAL A 43 -23.89 7.33 -14.70
C VAL A 43 -22.60 8.12 -14.78
N CYS A 44 -21.64 7.80 -13.90
CA CYS A 44 -20.31 8.35 -13.87
C CYS A 44 -19.38 7.50 -14.73
N LYS A 45 -18.67 8.13 -15.67
CA LYS A 45 -17.67 7.46 -16.52
C LYS A 45 -16.25 7.82 -16.05
N GLY A 46 -15.38 6.80 -15.97
CA GLY A 46 -13.96 7.00 -15.85
C GLY A 46 -13.28 7.18 -17.21
N THR A 47 -11.99 7.48 -17.20
CA THR A 47 -11.14 7.43 -18.41
C THR A 47 -10.98 5.98 -18.90
N LEU A 48 -10.86 5.05 -17.96
CA LEU A 48 -10.76 3.61 -18.16
C LEU A 48 -11.67 2.89 -17.15
N GLY A 49 -11.98 1.64 -17.43
CA GLY A 49 -12.71 0.75 -16.52
C GLY A 49 -14.22 0.81 -16.65
N TYR A 50 -14.90 0.36 -15.61
CA TYR A 50 -16.36 0.23 -15.59
C TYR A 50 -17.06 1.56 -15.30
N ASP A 51 -18.25 1.74 -15.83
CA ASP A 51 -19.15 2.83 -15.46
C ASP A 51 -19.66 2.63 -14.03
N ALA A 52 -19.84 3.72 -13.29
CA ALA A 52 -20.41 3.71 -11.95
C ALA A 52 -21.76 4.44 -11.92
N VAL A 53 -22.69 3.95 -11.12
CA VAL A 53 -23.97 4.61 -10.89
C VAL A 53 -23.90 5.45 -9.62
N ASP A 54 -24.17 6.77 -9.72
CA ASP A 54 -24.22 7.64 -8.55
C ASP A 54 -25.50 7.39 -7.74
N VAL A 55 -25.33 6.77 -6.58
CA VAL A 55 -26.42 6.40 -5.68
C VAL A 55 -26.73 7.45 -4.60
N GLN A 56 -26.02 8.58 -4.56
CA GLN A 56 -26.15 9.58 -3.49
C GLN A 56 -27.56 10.15 -3.38
N SER A 57 -28.26 10.28 -4.51
CA SER A 57 -29.65 10.80 -4.54
C SER A 57 -30.68 9.89 -3.84
N LEU A 58 -30.38 8.59 -3.68
CA LEU A 58 -31.27 7.60 -3.06
C LEU A 58 -31.57 7.92 -1.58
N VAL A 59 -30.60 8.54 -0.89
CA VAL A 59 -30.78 8.93 0.53
C VAL A 59 -31.96 9.89 0.73
N ARG A 60 -32.21 10.81 -0.21
CA ARG A 60 -33.36 11.73 -0.17
C ARG A 60 -34.69 10.98 -0.24
N ASN A 61 -34.70 9.82 -0.87
CA ASN A 61 -35.86 8.94 -1.03
C ASN A 61 -35.90 7.86 0.08
N LYS A 62 -35.13 8.00 1.17
CA LYS A 62 -35.05 7.04 2.28
C LYS A 62 -34.58 5.64 1.87
N LEU A 63 -33.78 5.57 0.80
CA LEU A 63 -33.16 4.36 0.28
C LEU A 63 -31.66 4.45 0.39
N PHE A 64 -31.00 3.33 0.55
CA PHE A 64 -29.56 3.18 0.42
C PHE A 64 -29.20 1.78 -0.07
N THR A 65 -28.05 1.64 -0.67
CA THR A 65 -27.52 0.38 -1.17
C THR A 65 -26.91 -0.45 -0.05
N PHE A 66 -26.93 -1.77 -0.19
CA PHE A 66 -26.21 -2.69 0.68
C PHE A 66 -25.14 -3.42 -0.14
N ASP A 67 -23.86 -3.19 0.21
CA ASP A 67 -22.71 -3.80 -0.43
C ASP A 67 -21.68 -4.14 0.65
N LEU A 68 -21.62 -5.41 1.03
CA LEU A 68 -20.74 -5.90 2.07
C LEU A 68 -19.28 -5.88 1.58
N GLY A 69 -18.44 -5.07 2.24
CA GLY A 69 -17.03 -4.92 1.86
C GLY A 69 -16.78 -4.04 0.63
N PHE A 70 -17.80 -3.30 0.16
CA PHE A 70 -17.70 -2.35 -0.96
C PHE A 70 -17.21 -2.99 -2.26
N MET A 71 -17.63 -4.22 -2.56
CA MET A 71 -17.19 -5.00 -3.71
C MET A 71 -17.59 -4.39 -5.07
N SER A 72 -18.70 -3.63 -5.10
CA SER A 72 -19.23 -2.98 -6.29
C SER A 72 -19.45 -1.47 -6.08
N THR A 73 -18.84 -0.88 -5.05
CA THR A 73 -19.04 0.52 -4.68
C THR A 73 -17.77 1.32 -4.86
N ALA A 74 -17.74 2.24 -5.83
CA ALA A 74 -16.70 3.23 -5.96
C ALA A 74 -16.84 4.29 -4.85
N SER A 75 -15.81 4.46 -4.03
CA SER A 75 -15.81 5.41 -2.90
C SER A 75 -15.25 6.79 -3.26
N CYS A 76 -14.55 6.91 -4.39
CA CYS A 76 -13.94 8.15 -4.86
C CYS A 76 -13.65 8.09 -6.37
N LYS A 77 -13.33 9.25 -6.93
CA LYS A 77 -12.62 9.37 -8.21
C LYS A 77 -11.14 9.50 -7.91
N SER A 78 -10.28 8.83 -8.69
CA SER A 78 -8.83 8.89 -8.50
C SER A 78 -8.12 8.76 -9.86
N GLY A 79 -7.08 9.54 -10.05
CA GLY A 79 -6.17 9.46 -11.20
C GLY A 79 -4.84 8.77 -10.88
N ILE A 80 -4.70 8.13 -9.71
CA ILE A 80 -3.42 7.59 -9.24
C ILE A 80 -3.13 6.22 -9.84
N THR A 81 -4.03 5.27 -9.65
CA THR A 81 -3.81 3.88 -10.08
C THR A 81 -5.05 3.34 -10.77
N TYR A 82 -4.82 2.63 -11.87
CA TYR A 82 -5.83 1.86 -12.58
C TYR A 82 -5.45 0.38 -12.61
N ILE A 83 -6.41 -0.48 -12.32
CA ILE A 83 -6.25 -1.93 -12.35
C ILE A 83 -7.32 -2.55 -13.24
N ASP A 84 -6.87 -3.37 -14.19
CA ASP A 84 -7.73 -4.31 -14.93
C ASP A 84 -7.33 -5.73 -14.56
N GLY A 85 -8.08 -6.32 -13.64
CA GLY A 85 -7.79 -7.65 -13.13
C GLY A 85 -8.03 -8.77 -14.16
N ASP A 86 -8.93 -8.56 -15.11
CA ASP A 86 -9.25 -9.55 -16.14
C ASP A 86 -8.10 -9.64 -17.17
N ASN A 87 -7.52 -8.50 -17.55
CA ASN A 87 -6.43 -8.43 -18.52
C ASN A 87 -5.03 -8.36 -17.88
N GLY A 88 -4.93 -8.32 -16.54
CA GLY A 88 -3.65 -8.25 -15.84
C GLY A 88 -2.90 -6.93 -16.07
N VAL A 89 -3.63 -5.81 -16.07
CA VAL A 89 -3.06 -4.47 -16.26
C VAL A 89 -2.99 -3.74 -14.94
N LEU A 90 -1.86 -3.11 -14.66
CA LEU A 90 -1.65 -2.19 -13.55
C LEU A 90 -0.93 -0.94 -14.06
N LEU A 91 -1.59 0.22 -13.93
CA LEU A 91 -1.04 1.51 -14.34
C LEU A 91 -0.93 2.43 -13.13
N HIS A 92 0.20 3.13 -13.00
CA HIS A 92 0.34 4.27 -12.09
C HIS A 92 0.42 5.55 -12.92
N ARG A 93 -0.53 6.47 -12.73
CA ARG A 93 -0.65 7.71 -13.52
C ARG A 93 -0.60 7.45 -15.04
N GLY A 94 -1.16 6.30 -15.48
CA GLY A 94 -1.17 5.88 -16.89
C GLY A 94 0.08 5.12 -17.35
N TYR A 95 1.13 5.00 -16.55
CA TYR A 95 2.35 4.25 -16.91
C TYR A 95 2.23 2.80 -16.46
N PRO A 96 2.51 1.82 -17.36
CA PRO A 96 2.52 0.40 -16.99
C PRO A 96 3.57 0.08 -15.93
N ILE A 97 3.18 -0.76 -14.94
CA ILE A 97 4.05 -1.09 -13.80
C ILE A 97 5.38 -1.71 -14.25
N GLU A 98 5.38 -2.49 -15.32
CA GLU A 98 6.59 -3.12 -15.87
C GLU A 98 7.59 -2.09 -16.39
N GLN A 99 7.10 -0.99 -16.98
CA GLN A 99 7.96 0.10 -17.44
C GLN A 99 8.56 0.87 -16.27
N LEU A 100 7.77 1.10 -15.22
CA LEU A 100 8.25 1.80 -14.01
C LEU A 100 9.35 1.01 -13.31
N VAL A 101 9.20 -0.31 -13.17
CA VAL A 101 10.22 -1.20 -12.57
C VAL A 101 11.48 -1.33 -13.41
N THR A 102 11.34 -1.24 -14.73
CA THR A 102 12.46 -1.43 -15.66
C THR A 102 13.30 -0.17 -15.81
N ASN A 103 12.66 1.00 -15.87
CA ASN A 103 13.26 2.26 -16.30
C ASN A 103 13.40 3.30 -15.17
N GLY A 104 12.72 3.13 -14.05
CA GLY A 104 12.71 4.08 -12.93
C GLY A 104 13.31 3.51 -11.65
N ASP A 105 13.42 4.34 -10.64
CA ASP A 105 13.65 3.97 -9.24
C ASP A 105 12.44 4.32 -8.37
N TYR A 106 12.45 3.88 -7.11
CA TYR A 106 11.33 4.11 -6.20
C TYR A 106 11.05 5.59 -5.94
N LEU A 107 12.07 6.47 -5.92
CA LEU A 107 11.86 7.90 -5.71
C LEU A 107 11.25 8.59 -6.94
N GLU A 108 11.63 8.17 -8.15
CA GLU A 108 11.02 8.64 -9.39
C GLU A 108 9.53 8.27 -9.44
N VAL A 109 9.20 7.01 -9.08
CA VAL A 109 7.82 6.53 -8.98
C VAL A 109 7.06 7.23 -7.84
N SER A 110 7.72 7.52 -6.73
CA SER A 110 7.12 8.28 -5.62
C SER A 110 6.76 9.70 -6.04
N TYR A 111 7.63 10.37 -6.78
CA TYR A 111 7.34 11.68 -7.34
C TYR A 111 6.14 11.63 -8.29
N LEU A 112 6.13 10.67 -9.21
CA LEU A 112 5.04 10.46 -10.16
C LEU A 112 3.69 10.28 -9.45
N LEU A 113 3.62 9.43 -8.44
CA LEU A 113 2.38 9.18 -7.68
C LEU A 113 1.89 10.44 -6.95
N LEU A 114 2.80 11.20 -6.33
CA LEU A 114 2.48 12.39 -5.54
C LEU A 114 2.05 13.58 -6.38
N PHE A 115 2.75 13.83 -7.50
CA PHE A 115 2.60 15.06 -8.28
C PHE A 115 1.88 14.85 -9.62
N GLY A 116 1.69 13.60 -10.04
CA GLY A 116 0.89 13.25 -11.23
C GLY A 116 1.68 13.09 -12.52
N GLU A 117 2.87 13.69 -12.59
CA GLU A 117 3.73 13.66 -13.77
C GLU A 117 5.12 13.12 -13.43
N ARG A 118 5.79 12.57 -14.44
CA ARG A 118 7.18 12.13 -14.30
C ARG A 118 8.10 13.33 -14.06
N PRO A 119 9.02 13.25 -13.06
CA PRO A 119 9.94 14.36 -12.80
C PRO A 119 10.91 14.60 -13.95
N THR A 120 11.22 15.86 -14.20
CA THR A 120 12.45 16.24 -14.90
C THR A 120 13.66 15.85 -14.05
N LYS A 121 14.85 15.89 -14.65
CA LYS A 121 16.10 15.59 -13.90
C LYS A 121 16.31 16.55 -12.72
N GLU A 122 16.02 17.82 -12.93
CA GLU A 122 16.15 18.89 -11.93
C GLU A 122 15.14 18.68 -10.78
N GLU A 123 13.89 18.37 -11.09
CA GLU A 123 12.86 18.07 -10.09
C GLU A 123 13.17 16.80 -9.29
N TYR A 124 13.66 15.75 -9.96
CA TYR A 124 14.11 14.54 -9.28
C TYR A 124 15.24 14.81 -8.27
N ILE A 125 16.25 15.60 -8.69
CA ILE A 125 17.36 15.97 -7.81
C ILE A 125 16.85 16.78 -6.62
N ALA A 126 15.99 17.77 -6.84
CA ALA A 126 15.41 18.60 -5.80
C ALA A 126 14.58 17.77 -4.82
N PHE A 127 13.73 16.87 -5.31
CA PHE A 127 12.92 15.97 -4.49
C PHE A 127 13.78 15.03 -3.64
N ARG A 128 14.77 14.39 -4.24
CA ARG A 128 15.73 13.54 -3.53
C ARG A 128 16.47 14.30 -2.43
N ASP A 129 16.93 15.52 -2.70
CA ASP A 129 17.67 16.32 -1.73
C ASP A 129 16.77 16.83 -0.60
N GLN A 130 15.49 17.11 -0.87
CA GLN A 130 14.48 17.35 0.17
C GLN A 130 14.29 16.11 1.08
N LEU A 131 14.17 14.91 0.50
CA LEU A 131 14.08 13.68 1.30
C LEU A 131 15.30 13.51 2.19
N LYS A 132 16.51 13.73 1.66
CA LYS A 132 17.77 13.67 2.44
C LYS A 132 17.80 14.67 3.60
N SER A 133 17.24 15.86 3.43
CA SER A 133 17.18 16.85 4.51
C SER A 133 16.19 16.49 5.62
N HIS A 134 15.27 15.55 5.36
CA HIS A 134 14.23 15.12 6.29
C HIS A 134 14.33 13.68 6.80
N HIS A 135 15.32 12.89 6.37
CA HIS A 135 15.43 11.47 6.71
C HIS A 135 15.80 11.20 8.18
N MET A 136 16.43 12.18 8.87
CA MET A 136 16.66 12.08 10.30
C MET A 136 15.35 12.21 11.07
N ILE A 137 15.23 11.43 12.13
CA ILE A 137 14.11 11.55 13.08
C ILE A 137 14.53 12.43 14.27
N HIS A 138 13.56 12.96 14.99
CA HIS A 138 13.83 13.66 16.24
C HIS A 138 14.45 12.69 17.26
N GLU A 139 15.54 13.08 17.93
CA GLU A 139 16.31 12.18 18.80
C GLU A 139 15.47 11.58 19.94
N GLN A 140 14.48 12.31 20.45
CA GLN A 140 13.60 11.77 21.50
C GLN A 140 12.73 10.61 21.04
N ILE A 141 12.54 10.39 19.71
CA ILE A 141 11.83 9.22 19.20
C ILE A 141 12.58 7.94 19.55
N SER A 142 13.91 7.98 19.63
CA SER A 142 14.70 6.83 20.07
C SER A 142 14.33 6.34 21.47
N ARG A 143 13.94 7.29 22.36
CA ARG A 143 13.46 6.97 23.72
C ARG A 143 12.06 6.34 23.71
N PHE A 144 11.24 6.67 22.71
CA PHE A 144 9.91 6.10 22.57
C PHE A 144 9.96 4.59 22.33
N PHE A 145 11.00 4.10 21.63
CA PHE A 145 11.24 2.66 21.48
C PHE A 145 11.40 1.94 22.81
N ASN A 146 11.96 2.58 23.83
CA ASN A 146 12.16 1.96 25.16
C ASN A 146 10.82 1.66 25.87
N GLY A 147 9.71 2.22 25.42
CA GLY A 147 8.36 1.89 25.92
C GLY A 147 7.78 0.59 25.38
N PHE A 148 8.39 0.01 24.33
CA PHE A 148 7.94 -1.26 23.77
C PHE A 148 8.75 -2.42 24.35
N ARG A 149 8.13 -3.60 24.38
CA ARG A 149 8.87 -4.84 24.63
C ARG A 149 9.77 -5.15 23.44
N ARG A 150 10.96 -5.72 23.68
CA ARG A 150 11.89 -6.08 22.59
C ARG A 150 11.35 -7.16 21.66
N ASP A 151 10.49 -8.03 22.17
CA ASP A 151 9.79 -9.09 21.45
C ASP A 151 8.46 -8.62 20.84
N ALA A 152 8.14 -7.32 20.90
CA ALA A 152 6.98 -6.75 20.25
C ALA A 152 7.07 -6.92 18.73
N HIS A 153 5.95 -7.24 18.10
CA HIS A 153 5.89 -7.34 16.64
C HIS A 153 6.27 -5.99 15.98
N PRO A 154 7.20 -5.98 15.01
CA PRO A 154 7.68 -4.73 14.41
C PRO A 154 6.57 -3.83 13.84
N MET A 155 5.47 -4.40 13.35
CA MET A 155 4.32 -3.61 12.88
C MET A 155 3.62 -2.83 14.01
N ALA A 156 3.56 -3.38 15.23
CA ALA A 156 3.03 -2.66 16.39
C ALA A 156 3.92 -1.46 16.74
N VAL A 157 5.24 -1.67 16.74
CA VAL A 157 6.23 -0.62 16.99
C VAL A 157 6.15 0.45 15.89
N MET A 158 6.07 0.04 14.62
CA MET A 158 5.95 0.94 13.48
C MET A 158 4.67 1.79 13.53
N CYS A 159 3.53 1.16 13.84
CA CYS A 159 2.26 1.87 14.00
C CYS A 159 2.34 2.94 15.10
N GLY A 160 2.86 2.57 16.28
CA GLY A 160 3.02 3.49 17.40
C GLY A 160 3.98 4.63 17.11
N THR A 161 5.13 4.34 16.49
CA THR A 161 6.15 5.36 16.19
C THR A 161 5.72 6.32 15.09
N VAL A 162 5.06 5.84 14.04
CA VAL A 162 4.53 6.71 12.96
C VAL A 162 3.42 7.60 13.50
N GLY A 163 2.48 7.07 14.29
CA GLY A 163 1.47 7.89 14.97
C GLY A 163 2.09 8.92 15.91
N GLY A 164 3.15 8.52 16.62
CA GLY A 164 3.92 9.40 17.52
C GLY A 164 4.61 10.58 16.82
N LEU A 165 4.90 10.48 15.49
CA LEU A 165 5.45 11.61 14.73
C LEU A 165 4.56 12.86 14.82
N SER A 166 3.25 12.70 15.01
CA SER A 166 2.31 13.81 15.19
C SER A 166 2.71 14.75 16.35
N ALA A 167 3.30 14.20 17.42
CA ALA A 167 3.72 14.99 18.58
C ALA A 167 5.03 15.78 18.33
N PHE A 168 5.78 15.43 17.29
CA PHE A 168 7.08 16.05 16.95
C PHE A 168 7.00 17.01 15.77
N TYR A 169 5.97 16.89 14.93
CA TYR A 169 5.83 17.66 13.68
C TYR A 169 4.44 18.29 13.54
N HIS A 170 3.81 18.64 14.67
CA HIS A 170 2.42 19.15 14.71
C HIS A 170 2.25 20.57 14.14
N GLU A 171 3.33 21.34 14.01
CA GLU A 171 3.26 22.75 13.59
C GLU A 171 2.88 22.95 12.12
N LEU A 172 3.08 21.91 11.27
CA LEU A 172 2.90 21.99 9.82
C LEU A 172 2.03 20.80 9.33
N THR A 173 0.86 20.66 9.96
CA THR A 173 -0.09 19.57 9.65
C THR A 173 -1.47 20.09 9.26
N ASP A 174 -1.59 21.37 8.91
CA ASP A 174 -2.84 21.92 8.38
C ASP A 174 -3.13 21.31 7.02
N VAL A 175 -4.18 20.50 6.97
CA VAL A 175 -4.58 19.77 5.75
C VAL A 175 -5.20 20.69 4.70
N SER A 176 -5.60 21.93 5.05
CA SER A 176 -6.09 22.92 4.09
C SER A 176 -4.98 23.60 3.32
N ASP A 177 -3.76 23.63 3.87
CA ASP A 177 -2.57 24.23 3.27
C ASP A 177 -1.83 23.21 2.37
N GLU A 178 -1.63 23.56 1.11
CA GLU A 178 -0.95 22.69 0.14
C GLU A 178 0.52 22.47 0.47
N GLU A 179 1.23 23.51 0.93
CA GLU A 179 2.65 23.41 1.29
C GLU A 179 2.83 22.47 2.49
N HIS A 180 1.94 22.53 3.47
CA HIS A 180 1.91 21.63 4.62
C HIS A 180 1.64 20.19 4.18
N ARG A 181 0.71 19.97 3.22
CA ARG A 181 0.44 18.63 2.67
C ARG A 181 1.66 18.03 1.98
N VAL A 182 2.33 18.82 1.12
CA VAL A 182 3.54 18.38 0.40
C VAL A 182 4.69 18.12 1.39
N LEU A 183 4.95 19.03 2.31
CA LEU A 183 6.02 18.87 3.30
C LEU A 183 5.80 17.64 4.19
N THR A 184 4.57 17.39 4.59
CA THR A 184 4.26 16.20 5.39
C THR A 184 4.43 14.91 4.61
N ALA A 185 4.05 14.89 3.33
CA ALA A 185 4.31 13.77 2.43
C ALA A 185 5.81 13.46 2.34
N ILE A 186 6.63 14.49 2.13
CA ILE A 186 8.10 14.38 2.09
C ILE A 186 8.65 13.85 3.42
N ARG A 187 8.19 14.38 4.56
CA ARG A 187 8.61 13.94 5.89
C ARG A 187 8.28 12.48 6.16
N LEU A 188 7.08 12.03 5.79
CA LEU A 188 6.68 10.62 5.93
C LEU A 188 7.59 9.71 5.09
N LEU A 189 7.72 9.99 3.78
CA LEU A 189 8.60 9.21 2.91
C LEU A 189 10.04 9.18 3.41
N ALA A 190 10.57 10.30 3.85
CA ALA A 190 11.97 10.42 4.29
C ALA A 190 12.24 9.65 5.60
N LYS A 191 11.30 9.65 6.56
CA LYS A 191 11.50 9.13 7.91
C LYS A 191 11.16 7.65 8.06
N LEU A 192 10.29 7.11 7.22
CA LEU A 192 9.85 5.73 7.35
C LEU A 192 10.98 4.69 7.23
N PRO A 193 11.95 4.81 6.32
CA PRO A 193 13.07 3.88 6.29
C PRO A 193 13.88 3.86 7.60
N THR A 194 14.10 5.04 8.19
CA THR A 194 14.81 5.15 9.46
C THR A 194 14.03 4.48 10.60
N LEU A 195 12.72 4.72 10.69
CA LEU A 195 11.87 4.07 11.68
C LEU A 195 11.79 2.55 11.47
N ALA A 196 11.67 2.08 10.23
CA ALA A 196 11.67 0.65 9.91
C ALA A 196 12.97 -0.04 10.34
N ALA A 197 14.11 0.57 10.01
CA ALA A 197 15.40 0.06 10.44
C ALA A 197 15.57 0.08 11.97
N MET A 198 15.05 1.10 12.65
CA MET A 198 15.05 1.17 14.11
C MET A 198 14.18 0.08 14.73
N CYS A 199 13.01 -0.26 14.14
CA CYS A 199 12.20 -1.40 14.58
C CYS A 199 13.02 -2.68 14.57
N TYR A 200 13.76 -2.94 13.49
CA TYR A 200 14.63 -4.09 13.37
C TYR A 200 15.79 -4.06 14.40
N LYS A 201 16.56 -2.97 14.44
CA LYS A 201 17.69 -2.82 15.37
C LYS A 201 17.28 -2.96 16.83
N TYR A 202 16.12 -2.42 17.18
CA TYR A 202 15.56 -2.55 18.53
C TYR A 202 15.24 -4.02 18.87
N SER A 203 14.60 -4.75 17.95
CA SER A 203 14.24 -6.15 18.18
C SER A 203 15.44 -7.06 18.39
N VAL A 204 16.57 -6.81 17.69
CA VAL A 204 17.81 -7.58 17.82
C VAL A 204 18.77 -7.03 18.88
N GLY A 205 18.42 -5.89 19.51
CA GLY A 205 19.22 -5.28 20.59
C GLY A 205 20.55 -4.69 20.12
N GLN A 206 20.60 -4.20 18.89
CA GLN A 206 21.74 -3.51 18.33
C GLN A 206 21.55 -1.98 18.36
N PRO A 207 22.66 -1.19 18.34
CA PRO A 207 22.56 0.25 18.26
C PRO A 207 21.92 0.69 16.95
N PHE A 208 21.18 1.80 16.99
CA PHE A 208 20.59 2.39 15.79
C PHE A 208 21.69 2.91 14.85
N MET A 209 21.48 2.67 13.57
CA MET A 209 22.29 3.26 12.50
C MET A 209 21.46 4.34 11.80
N TYR A 210 22.14 5.41 11.41
CA TYR A 210 21.51 6.57 10.79
C TYR A 210 21.80 6.62 9.29
N PRO A 211 20.93 7.27 8.49
CA PRO A 211 21.05 7.28 7.05
C PRO A 211 22.33 7.97 6.56
N GLN A 212 22.79 7.56 5.38
CA GLN A 212 23.95 8.11 4.68
C GLN A 212 23.49 8.87 3.41
N ASN A 213 23.97 10.09 3.22
CA ASN A 213 23.55 10.94 2.08
C ASN A 213 24.00 10.44 0.71
N ASN A 214 25.01 9.57 0.65
CA ASN A 214 25.57 9.00 -0.57
C ASN A 214 24.87 7.71 -1.01
N LEU A 215 23.95 7.16 -0.23
CA LEU A 215 23.22 5.95 -0.55
C LEU A 215 21.86 6.28 -1.18
N SER A 216 21.33 5.34 -1.97
CA SER A 216 19.94 5.38 -2.48
C SER A 216 18.93 5.15 -1.34
N TYR A 217 17.65 5.26 -1.65
CA TYR A 217 16.58 5.00 -0.68
C TYR A 217 16.61 3.56 -0.16
N ALA A 218 16.67 2.58 -1.06
CA ALA A 218 16.78 1.16 -0.71
C ALA A 218 18.12 0.82 -0.06
N GLY A 219 19.22 1.37 -0.58
CA GLY A 219 20.55 1.21 -0.03
C GLY A 219 20.68 1.74 1.40
N ASN A 220 20.06 2.88 1.70
CA ASN A 220 20.00 3.43 3.06
C ASN A 220 19.28 2.50 4.03
N LEU A 221 18.15 1.91 3.62
CA LEU A 221 17.45 0.96 4.48
C LEU A 221 18.31 -0.26 4.79
N LEU A 222 18.95 -0.87 3.77
CA LEU A 222 19.86 -2.00 3.99
C LEU A 222 21.02 -1.63 4.90
N TYR A 223 21.62 -0.46 4.69
CA TYR A 223 22.68 0.06 5.54
C TYR A 223 22.19 0.20 7.00
N MET A 224 21.10 0.89 7.24
CA MET A 224 20.58 1.12 8.59
C MET A 224 20.17 -0.18 9.31
N MET A 225 19.67 -1.17 8.55
CA MET A 225 19.32 -2.49 9.12
C MET A 225 20.55 -3.33 9.47
N PHE A 226 21.53 -3.41 8.58
CA PHE A 226 22.58 -4.43 8.68
C PHE A 226 23.96 -3.91 9.08
N ALA A 227 24.26 -2.62 8.90
CA ALA A 227 25.51 -2.05 9.35
C ALA A 227 25.62 -2.06 10.89
N THR A 228 26.86 -2.10 11.36
CA THR A 228 27.23 -1.96 12.79
C THR A 228 28.28 -0.86 12.92
N PRO A 229 28.40 -0.19 14.10
CA PRO A 229 29.41 0.86 14.28
C PRO A 229 30.86 0.39 14.21
N CYS A 230 31.10 -0.90 14.38
CA CYS A 230 32.43 -1.47 14.50
C CYS A 230 33.06 -1.90 13.18
N GLU A 231 32.24 -2.04 12.10
CA GLU A 231 32.75 -2.52 10.80
C GLU A 231 32.12 -1.73 9.62
N PRO A 232 32.90 -1.48 8.56
CA PRO A 232 32.35 -0.92 7.32
C PRO A 232 31.34 -1.88 6.69
N TYR A 233 30.16 -1.38 6.37
CA TYR A 233 29.15 -2.12 5.65
C TYR A 233 29.06 -1.63 4.20
N LYS A 234 29.14 -2.56 3.26
CA LYS A 234 28.99 -2.28 1.84
C LYS A 234 27.67 -2.86 1.35
N VAL A 235 26.77 -2.00 0.89
CA VAL A 235 25.50 -2.41 0.31
C VAL A 235 25.74 -3.28 -0.94
N ASN A 236 25.12 -4.46 -0.99
CA ASN A 236 25.15 -5.30 -2.19
C ASN A 236 24.22 -4.69 -3.27
N PRO A 237 24.72 -4.35 -4.46
CA PRO A 237 23.94 -3.68 -5.49
C PRO A 237 22.80 -4.53 -6.04
N VAL A 238 22.91 -5.86 -6.00
CA VAL A 238 21.81 -6.77 -6.41
C VAL A 238 20.68 -6.72 -5.41
N PHE A 239 20.99 -6.71 -4.11
CA PHE A 239 20.00 -6.61 -3.03
C PHE A 239 19.34 -5.23 -3.00
N GLU A 240 20.12 -4.17 -3.20
CA GLU A 240 19.62 -2.81 -3.32
C GLU A 240 18.61 -2.68 -4.45
N LYS A 241 18.96 -3.15 -5.65
CA LYS A 241 18.08 -3.14 -6.81
C LYS A 241 16.83 -4.00 -6.60
N ALA A 242 16.96 -5.15 -5.96
CA ALA A 242 15.83 -6.03 -5.67
C ALA A 242 14.85 -5.38 -4.70
N LEU A 243 15.35 -4.72 -3.66
CA LEU A 243 14.54 -4.03 -2.69
C LEU A 243 13.83 -2.80 -3.30
N ASP A 244 14.52 -2.04 -4.14
CA ASP A 244 13.94 -0.91 -4.89
C ASP A 244 12.79 -1.37 -5.78
N ARG A 245 12.94 -2.46 -6.52
CA ARG A 245 11.88 -3.08 -7.32
C ARG A 245 10.70 -3.56 -6.48
N ILE A 246 10.97 -4.15 -5.30
CA ILE A 246 9.91 -4.50 -4.34
C ILE A 246 9.12 -3.25 -3.96
N PHE A 247 9.79 -2.16 -3.67
CA PHE A 247 9.13 -0.92 -3.29
C PHE A 247 8.26 -0.35 -4.41
N ILE A 248 8.75 -0.32 -5.65
CA ILE A 248 7.97 0.11 -6.81
C ILE A 248 6.70 -0.74 -6.97
N LEU A 249 6.84 -2.07 -6.94
CA LEU A 249 5.73 -3.00 -7.15
C LEU A 249 4.69 -3.02 -6.03
N HIS A 250 5.04 -2.48 -4.85
CA HIS A 250 4.14 -2.36 -3.71
C HIS A 250 3.70 -0.91 -3.45
N ALA A 251 4.17 0.07 -4.25
CA ALA A 251 3.97 1.49 -4.01
C ALA A 251 2.49 1.88 -3.89
N ASP A 252 1.64 1.38 -4.78
CA ASP A 252 0.19 1.57 -4.71
C ASP A 252 -0.60 0.41 -5.32
N HIS A 253 -1.85 0.26 -4.92
CA HIS A 253 -2.78 -0.74 -5.47
C HIS A 253 -4.22 -0.29 -5.26
N GLU A 254 -4.58 0.89 -5.78
CA GLU A 254 -5.93 1.47 -5.77
C GLU A 254 -6.55 1.56 -4.35
N GLN A 255 -7.88 1.38 -4.24
CA GLN A 255 -8.66 1.43 -3.00
C GLN A 255 -8.64 0.10 -2.25
N ASN A 256 -7.46 -0.46 -1.98
CA ASN A 256 -7.33 -1.60 -1.07
C ASN A 256 -7.72 -1.21 0.38
N ALA A 257 -7.84 -2.20 1.27
CA ALA A 257 -8.31 -1.99 2.64
C ALA A 257 -7.53 -0.89 3.40
N SER A 258 -6.21 -0.86 3.30
CA SER A 258 -5.39 0.14 4.00
C SER A 258 -5.49 1.53 3.37
N THR A 259 -5.55 1.65 2.06
CA THR A 259 -5.78 2.93 1.36
C THR A 259 -7.15 3.51 1.73
N SER A 260 -8.20 2.69 1.71
CA SER A 260 -9.55 3.10 2.13
C SER A 260 -9.59 3.50 3.61
N THR A 261 -8.83 2.83 4.49
CA THR A 261 -8.69 3.18 5.90
C THR A 261 -8.01 4.55 6.07
N VAL A 262 -6.93 4.84 5.33
CA VAL A 262 -6.25 6.14 5.34
C VAL A 262 -7.22 7.24 4.91
N ARG A 263 -7.94 7.06 3.80
CA ARG A 263 -8.93 8.04 3.32
C ARG A 263 -10.07 8.24 4.32
N THR A 264 -10.55 7.14 4.94
CA THR A 264 -11.61 7.21 5.96
C THR A 264 -11.15 8.00 7.18
N ALA A 265 -9.96 7.72 7.71
CA ALA A 265 -9.38 8.47 8.83
C ALA A 265 -9.18 9.95 8.45
N ALA A 266 -8.63 10.21 7.28
CA ALA A 266 -8.38 11.55 6.76
C ALA A 266 -9.67 12.36 6.54
N SER A 267 -10.78 11.70 6.22
CA SER A 267 -12.06 12.37 5.95
C SER A 267 -12.61 13.17 7.13
N SER A 268 -12.11 12.94 8.33
CA SER A 268 -12.42 13.73 9.54
C SER A 268 -11.51 14.95 9.75
N GLY A 269 -10.55 15.20 8.87
CA GLY A 269 -9.54 16.24 9.05
C GLY A 269 -8.38 15.82 9.97
N ALA A 270 -8.24 14.52 10.26
CA ALA A 270 -7.16 14.01 11.11
C ALA A 270 -5.78 14.26 10.49
N ASN A 271 -4.78 14.49 11.36
CA ASN A 271 -3.43 14.75 10.89
C ASN A 271 -2.86 13.56 10.07
N PRO A 272 -2.00 13.82 9.08
CA PRO A 272 -1.52 12.81 8.15
C PRO A 272 -0.73 11.66 8.80
N PHE A 273 0.03 11.92 9.87
CA PHE A 273 0.78 10.85 10.56
C PHE A 273 -0.18 9.85 11.21
N ALA A 274 -1.26 10.32 11.83
CA ALA A 274 -2.30 9.47 12.39
C ALA A 274 -3.04 8.68 11.30
N CYS A 275 -3.31 9.31 10.15
CA CYS A 275 -3.94 8.64 9.01
C CYS A 275 -3.06 7.50 8.46
N ILE A 276 -1.75 7.73 8.34
CA ILE A 276 -0.82 6.69 7.88
C ILE A 276 -0.67 5.58 8.94
N ALA A 277 -0.65 5.90 10.22
CA ALA A 277 -0.69 4.88 11.29
C ALA A 277 -1.95 4.00 11.21
N ALA A 278 -3.11 4.56 10.87
CA ALA A 278 -4.33 3.79 10.63
C ALA A 278 -4.18 2.86 9.40
N GLY A 279 -3.55 3.34 8.32
CA GLY A 279 -3.19 2.51 7.17
C GLY A 279 -2.27 1.35 7.52
N ILE A 280 -1.24 1.59 8.33
CA ILE A 280 -0.32 0.57 8.85
C ILE A 280 -1.10 -0.48 9.66
N THR A 281 -2.01 -0.05 10.52
CA THR A 281 -2.87 -0.96 11.31
C THR A 281 -3.71 -1.86 10.41
N SER A 282 -4.35 -1.31 9.39
CA SER A 282 -5.14 -2.08 8.43
C SER A 282 -4.28 -3.05 7.61
N LEU A 283 -3.08 -2.60 7.21
CA LEU A 283 -2.15 -3.45 6.46
C LEU A 283 -1.65 -4.65 7.27
N TRP A 284 -1.52 -4.52 8.58
CA TRP A 284 -1.03 -5.58 9.46
C TRP A 284 -1.98 -6.78 9.56
N GLY A 285 -3.23 -6.62 9.19
CA GLY A 285 -4.21 -7.71 9.22
C GLY A 285 -3.80 -8.89 8.33
N PRO A 286 -4.01 -10.15 8.79
CA PRO A 286 -3.62 -11.36 8.05
C PRO A 286 -4.34 -11.52 6.70
N ALA A 287 -5.49 -10.87 6.53
CA ALA A 287 -6.25 -10.87 5.28
C ALA A 287 -5.75 -9.81 4.27
N HIS A 288 -4.71 -9.03 4.61
CA HIS A 288 -4.18 -7.96 3.78
C HIS A 288 -2.65 -8.07 3.62
N GLY A 289 -1.84 -7.38 4.40
CA GLY A 289 -0.39 -7.31 4.22
C GLY A 289 0.41 -8.48 4.79
N GLY A 290 -0.22 -9.40 5.55
CA GLY A 290 0.45 -10.56 6.12
C GLY A 290 0.66 -11.75 5.15
N ALA A 291 0.28 -11.62 3.89
CA ALA A 291 0.30 -12.75 2.94
C ALA A 291 1.72 -13.23 2.61
N ASN A 292 2.70 -12.33 2.48
CA ASN A 292 4.09 -12.70 2.19
C ASN A 292 4.77 -13.39 3.38
N GLU A 293 4.47 -12.97 4.61
CA GLU A 293 4.90 -13.65 5.83
C GLU A 293 4.29 -15.06 5.93
N ALA A 294 2.99 -15.17 5.71
CA ALA A 294 2.30 -16.47 5.70
C ALA A 294 2.85 -17.40 4.62
N CYS A 295 3.26 -16.87 3.46
CA CYS A 295 3.87 -17.65 2.40
C CYS A 295 5.22 -18.27 2.83
N ILE A 296 6.08 -17.51 3.46
CA ILE A 296 7.36 -18.03 3.96
C ILE A 296 7.17 -19.04 5.07
N ASN A 297 6.26 -18.78 6.01
CA ASN A 297 5.93 -19.74 7.07
C ASN A 297 5.42 -21.07 6.49
N MET A 298 4.60 -21.03 5.44
CA MET A 298 4.14 -22.22 4.71
C MET A 298 5.31 -22.96 4.04
N LEU A 299 6.23 -22.26 3.39
CA LEU A 299 7.41 -22.89 2.77
C LEU A 299 8.33 -23.53 3.82
N GLU A 300 8.48 -22.92 4.99
CA GLU A 300 9.21 -23.49 6.12
C GLU A 300 8.49 -24.73 6.72
N GLU A 301 7.16 -24.72 6.77
CA GLU A 301 6.36 -25.87 7.20
C GLU A 301 6.49 -27.04 6.23
N ILE A 302 6.44 -26.79 4.93
CA ILE A 302 6.71 -27.82 3.90
C ILE A 302 8.12 -28.38 4.09
N GLY A 303 9.13 -27.54 4.23
CA GLY A 303 10.49 -27.83 4.63
C GLY A 303 11.34 -28.56 3.57
N THR A 304 10.81 -29.59 2.91
CA THR A 304 11.54 -30.39 1.90
C THR A 304 10.70 -30.64 0.64
N ILE A 305 11.38 -30.85 -0.48
CA ILE A 305 10.73 -31.10 -1.79
C ILE A 305 9.83 -32.35 -1.72
N ASP A 306 10.26 -33.39 -1.02
CA ASP A 306 9.55 -34.67 -0.94
C ASP A 306 8.16 -34.54 -0.27
N ARG A 307 7.94 -33.50 0.52
CA ARG A 307 6.66 -33.22 1.17
C ARG A 307 5.70 -32.37 0.34
N ILE A 308 6.15 -31.76 -0.76
CA ILE A 308 5.30 -30.92 -1.60
C ILE A 308 4.04 -31.64 -2.07
N PRO A 309 4.08 -32.92 -2.55
CA PRO A 309 2.88 -33.62 -3.00
C PRO A 309 1.81 -33.73 -1.90
N GLU A 310 2.20 -34.01 -0.64
CA GLU A 310 1.29 -34.06 0.51
C GLU A 310 0.53 -32.73 0.67
N TYR A 311 1.26 -31.60 0.65
CA TYR A 311 0.68 -30.27 0.83
C TYR A 311 -0.19 -29.82 -0.35
N ILE A 312 0.14 -30.25 -1.56
CA ILE A 312 -0.69 -30.02 -2.75
C ILE A 312 -2.03 -30.75 -2.60
N GLU A 313 -2.04 -32.01 -2.18
CA GLU A 313 -3.29 -32.73 -1.95
C GLU A 313 -4.13 -32.10 -0.83
N ARG A 314 -3.50 -31.65 0.25
CA ARG A 314 -4.19 -30.87 1.32
C ARG A 314 -4.79 -29.58 0.77
N ALA A 315 -4.08 -28.87 -0.10
CA ALA A 315 -4.58 -27.62 -0.71
C ALA A 315 -5.77 -27.86 -1.66
N LYS A 316 -5.84 -29.04 -2.30
CA LYS A 316 -6.95 -29.46 -3.17
C LYS A 316 -8.17 -29.88 -2.36
N ASP A 317 -8.00 -30.36 -1.13
CA ASP A 317 -9.12 -30.74 -0.26
C ASP A 317 -9.80 -29.50 0.32
N ARG A 318 -11.07 -29.29 -0.01
CA ARG A 318 -11.88 -28.18 0.52
C ARG A 318 -12.11 -28.23 2.02
N ASN A 319 -12.04 -29.42 2.62
CA ASN A 319 -12.26 -29.66 4.06
C ASN A 319 -10.97 -29.48 4.88
N ASP A 320 -9.79 -29.54 4.27
CA ASP A 320 -8.52 -29.22 4.96
C ASP A 320 -8.43 -27.71 5.16
N PRO A 321 -8.06 -27.24 6.37
CA PRO A 321 -7.85 -25.81 6.63
C PRO A 321 -6.61 -25.24 5.93
N PHE A 322 -5.70 -26.08 5.46
CA PHE A 322 -4.50 -25.65 4.76
C PHE A 322 -4.82 -24.90 3.46
N ARG A 323 -4.10 -23.82 3.20
CA ARG A 323 -4.19 -23.07 1.95
C ARG A 323 -2.79 -22.73 1.46
N LEU A 324 -2.59 -22.80 0.15
CA LEU A 324 -1.36 -22.34 -0.49
C LEU A 324 -1.31 -20.81 -0.44
N MET A 325 -0.45 -20.29 0.45
CA MET A 325 -0.21 -18.87 0.58
C MET A 325 0.74 -18.39 -0.51
N GLY A 326 0.49 -17.19 -1.04
CA GLY A 326 1.27 -16.66 -2.17
C GLY A 326 0.82 -17.16 -3.54
N PHE A 327 -0.35 -17.78 -3.65
CA PHE A 327 -0.93 -18.28 -4.90
C PHE A 327 -2.33 -17.71 -5.13
N GLY A 328 -2.63 -17.38 -6.40
CA GLY A 328 -3.86 -16.73 -6.80
C GLY A 328 -3.92 -15.26 -6.37
N HIS A 329 -4.95 -14.53 -6.80
CA HIS A 329 -5.17 -13.15 -6.44
C HIS A 329 -6.67 -12.80 -6.48
N ARG A 330 -7.14 -11.93 -5.55
CA ARG A 330 -8.56 -11.53 -5.53
C ARG A 330 -8.97 -10.67 -6.71
N VAL A 331 -8.06 -9.85 -7.22
CA VAL A 331 -8.31 -8.89 -8.31
C VAL A 331 -7.91 -9.49 -9.65
N TYR A 332 -6.69 -9.99 -9.78
CA TYR A 332 -6.21 -10.54 -11.04
C TYR A 332 -6.78 -11.95 -11.28
N LYS A 333 -7.58 -12.08 -12.34
CA LYS A 333 -8.07 -13.37 -12.85
C LYS A 333 -7.13 -13.99 -13.89
N SER A 334 -6.20 -13.19 -14.40
CA SER A 334 -5.04 -13.58 -15.18
C SER A 334 -3.78 -13.55 -14.32
N TYR A 335 -2.61 -13.57 -14.92
CA TYR A 335 -1.34 -13.47 -14.21
C TYR A 335 -1.13 -12.05 -13.65
N ASP A 336 -0.73 -11.94 -12.39
CA ASP A 336 -0.40 -10.65 -11.75
C ASP A 336 0.84 -10.03 -12.45
N PRO A 337 0.75 -8.84 -13.07
CA PRO A 337 1.87 -8.24 -13.80
C PRO A 337 3.08 -8.00 -12.89
N ARG A 338 2.87 -7.79 -11.60
CA ARG A 338 3.94 -7.61 -10.61
C ARG A 338 4.73 -8.90 -10.39
N ALA A 339 4.05 -10.05 -10.40
CA ALA A 339 4.67 -11.35 -10.15
C ALA A 339 5.71 -11.71 -11.21
N LYS A 340 5.48 -11.33 -12.47
CA LYS A 340 6.46 -11.54 -13.57
C LYS A 340 7.79 -10.84 -13.28
N MET A 341 7.74 -9.59 -12.85
CA MET A 341 8.93 -8.79 -12.53
C MET A 341 9.60 -9.28 -11.25
N MET A 342 8.80 -9.66 -10.24
CA MET A 342 9.33 -10.25 -9.00
C MET A 342 10.00 -11.59 -9.23
N ARG A 343 9.46 -12.45 -10.08
CA ARG A 343 10.07 -13.72 -10.46
C ARG A 343 11.48 -13.53 -10.99
N GLN A 344 11.64 -12.63 -11.97
CA GLN A 344 12.96 -12.33 -12.53
C GLN A 344 13.92 -11.83 -11.43
N THR A 345 13.47 -10.89 -10.59
CA THR A 345 14.26 -10.33 -9.50
C THR A 345 14.64 -11.41 -8.48
N CYS A 346 13.74 -12.34 -8.17
CA CYS A 346 14.00 -13.47 -7.28
C CYS A 346 15.15 -14.34 -7.81
N HIS A 347 15.12 -14.71 -9.09
CA HIS A 347 16.20 -15.48 -9.70
C HIS A 347 17.55 -14.72 -9.71
N GLU A 348 17.55 -13.40 -9.94
CA GLU A 348 18.76 -12.57 -9.87
C GLU A 348 19.38 -12.62 -8.45
N VAL A 349 18.55 -12.47 -7.39
CA VAL A 349 18.98 -12.52 -5.99
C VAL A 349 19.49 -13.91 -5.58
N LEU A 350 18.77 -14.97 -5.94
CA LEU A 350 19.19 -16.34 -5.62
C LEU A 350 20.50 -16.71 -6.30
N LYS A 351 20.73 -16.23 -7.52
CA LYS A 351 21.99 -16.43 -8.25
C LYS A 351 23.17 -15.70 -7.54
N GLU A 352 22.94 -14.50 -7.04
CA GLU A 352 23.94 -13.70 -6.30
C GLU A 352 24.40 -14.40 -5.01
N LEU A 353 23.48 -15.03 -4.29
CA LEU A 353 23.78 -15.71 -3.03
C LEU A 353 24.73 -16.90 -3.17
N LYS A 354 24.92 -17.47 -4.37
CA LYS A 354 25.75 -18.68 -4.64
C LYS A 354 25.42 -19.88 -3.73
N MET A 355 24.41 -19.78 -2.91
CA MET A 355 23.90 -20.81 -1.99
C MET A 355 22.42 -21.02 -2.27
N SER A 356 21.96 -22.25 -2.17
CA SER A 356 20.54 -22.59 -2.33
C SER A 356 20.04 -23.24 -1.03
N PRO A 357 19.67 -22.45 -0.01
CA PRO A 357 19.03 -22.98 1.18
C PRO A 357 17.83 -23.87 0.83
N PRO A 358 17.52 -24.89 1.64
CA PRO A 358 16.44 -25.84 1.33
C PRO A 358 15.11 -25.19 1.00
N ILE A 359 14.74 -24.14 1.72
CA ILE A 359 13.49 -23.39 1.51
C ILE A 359 13.36 -22.85 0.07
N PHE A 360 14.45 -22.40 -0.54
CA PHE A 360 14.40 -21.86 -1.90
C PHE A 360 14.25 -22.96 -2.94
N LYS A 361 14.77 -24.18 -2.66
CA LYS A 361 14.53 -25.35 -3.52
C LYS A 361 13.07 -25.77 -3.48
N VAL A 362 12.47 -25.77 -2.29
CA VAL A 362 11.03 -26.03 -2.10
C VAL A 362 10.20 -24.99 -2.87
N ALA A 363 10.53 -23.71 -2.74
CA ALA A 363 9.83 -22.63 -3.42
C ALA A 363 9.89 -22.78 -4.96
N MET A 364 11.07 -23.04 -5.52
CA MET A 364 11.22 -23.19 -6.97
C MET A 364 10.53 -24.43 -7.52
N GLU A 365 10.52 -25.54 -6.78
CA GLU A 365 9.79 -26.73 -7.18
C GLU A 365 8.26 -26.52 -7.07
N LEU A 366 7.79 -25.86 -6.03
CA LEU A 366 6.38 -25.50 -5.89
C LEU A 366 5.92 -24.54 -7.01
N GLU A 367 6.75 -23.56 -7.37
CA GLU A 367 6.53 -22.71 -8.54
C GLU A 367 6.37 -23.52 -9.83
N ARG A 368 7.32 -24.43 -10.09
CA ARG A 368 7.29 -25.29 -11.28
C ARG A 368 5.99 -26.08 -11.36
N ILE A 369 5.61 -26.72 -10.25
CA ILE A 369 4.37 -27.52 -10.19
C ILE A 369 3.15 -26.62 -10.44
N ALA A 370 3.06 -25.46 -9.80
CA ALA A 370 1.92 -24.56 -9.96
C ALA A 370 1.76 -24.00 -11.39
N LEU A 371 2.85 -23.93 -12.14
CA LEU A 371 2.82 -23.50 -13.54
C LEU A 371 2.51 -24.64 -14.53
N GLU A 372 2.61 -25.91 -14.12
CA GLU A 372 2.45 -27.09 -14.97
C GLU A 372 1.22 -27.94 -14.60
N ASP A 373 0.82 -27.98 -13.33
CA ASP A 373 -0.29 -28.82 -12.84
C ASP A 373 -1.65 -28.25 -13.31
N PRO A 374 -2.50 -29.05 -13.99
CA PRO A 374 -3.80 -28.64 -14.48
C PRO A 374 -4.71 -28.04 -13.42
N TYR A 375 -4.69 -28.55 -12.18
CA TYR A 375 -5.51 -28.01 -11.09
C TYR A 375 -5.20 -26.53 -10.81
N PHE A 376 -3.92 -26.17 -10.74
CA PHE A 376 -3.52 -24.78 -10.49
C PHE A 376 -3.84 -23.89 -11.69
N ILE A 377 -3.65 -24.38 -12.91
CA ILE A 377 -3.95 -23.65 -14.14
C ILE A 377 -5.45 -23.37 -14.25
N ASP A 378 -6.29 -24.41 -14.06
CA ASP A 378 -7.76 -24.30 -14.18
C ASP A 378 -8.35 -23.37 -13.09
N HIS A 379 -7.77 -23.38 -11.89
CA HIS A 379 -8.20 -22.53 -10.77
C HIS A 379 -7.46 -21.19 -10.75
N LYS A 380 -6.55 -20.91 -11.70
CA LYS A 380 -5.75 -19.68 -11.80
C LYS A 380 -4.92 -19.38 -10.53
N LEU A 381 -4.41 -20.44 -9.91
CA LEU A 381 -3.59 -20.36 -8.70
C LEU A 381 -2.10 -20.18 -9.04
N TYR A 382 -1.78 -19.14 -9.79
CA TYR A 382 -0.39 -18.82 -10.12
C TYR A 382 0.31 -18.17 -8.92
N PRO A 383 1.66 -18.36 -8.80
CA PRO A 383 2.43 -17.61 -7.80
C PRO A 383 2.24 -16.10 -7.99
N ASN A 384 1.95 -15.40 -6.92
CA ASN A 384 1.68 -13.97 -6.93
C ASN A 384 2.89 -13.14 -6.43
N VAL A 385 2.71 -11.83 -6.29
CA VAL A 385 3.77 -10.92 -5.82
C VAL A 385 4.29 -11.28 -4.44
N ASP A 386 3.42 -11.77 -3.54
CA ASP A 386 3.78 -12.09 -2.15
C ASP A 386 4.69 -13.33 -2.05
N PHE A 387 4.49 -14.32 -2.95
CA PHE A 387 5.35 -15.48 -3.07
C PHE A 387 6.81 -15.08 -3.34
N TYR A 388 7.04 -14.30 -4.38
CA TYR A 388 8.39 -13.94 -4.78
C TYR A 388 9.01 -12.89 -3.85
N SER A 389 8.26 -11.89 -3.38
CA SER A 389 8.78 -10.87 -2.49
C SER A 389 9.21 -11.47 -1.15
N GLY A 390 8.45 -12.42 -0.60
CA GLY A 390 8.83 -13.14 0.60
C GLY A 390 10.16 -13.87 0.46
N ILE A 391 10.35 -14.59 -0.65
CA ILE A 391 11.60 -15.31 -0.97
C ILE A 391 12.77 -14.32 -1.05
N ILE A 392 12.59 -13.20 -1.76
CA ILE A 392 13.65 -12.18 -1.93
C ILE A 392 14.03 -11.58 -0.58
N LEU A 393 13.04 -11.14 0.22
CA LEU A 393 13.29 -10.55 1.53
C LEU A 393 14.04 -11.51 2.46
N LYS A 394 13.62 -12.79 2.50
CA LYS A 394 14.31 -13.84 3.25
C LYS A 394 15.75 -14.04 2.76
N ALA A 395 15.94 -14.06 1.44
CA ALA A 395 17.26 -14.22 0.81
C ALA A 395 18.22 -13.08 1.11
N ILE A 396 17.72 -11.84 1.18
CA ILE A 396 18.51 -10.66 1.59
C ILE A 396 18.90 -10.69 3.08
N GLY A 397 18.20 -11.50 3.90
CA GLY A 397 18.43 -11.62 5.33
C GLY A 397 17.46 -10.79 6.19
N ILE A 398 16.41 -10.25 5.60
CA ILE A 398 15.34 -9.55 6.32
C ILE A 398 14.51 -10.60 7.08
N PRO A 399 14.32 -10.46 8.42
CA PRO A 399 13.52 -11.42 9.18
C PRO A 399 12.05 -11.38 8.75
N THR A 400 11.38 -12.52 8.80
CA THR A 400 9.98 -12.68 8.37
C THR A 400 9.05 -11.70 9.07
N SER A 401 9.26 -11.41 10.35
CA SER A 401 8.47 -10.42 11.12
C SER A 401 8.59 -8.97 10.59
N MET A 402 9.59 -8.68 9.76
CA MET A 402 9.77 -7.37 9.14
C MET A 402 9.13 -7.24 7.75
N PHE A 403 8.58 -8.32 7.17
CA PHE A 403 8.07 -8.29 5.80
C PHE A 403 6.92 -7.32 5.61
N THR A 404 5.94 -7.34 6.50
CA THR A 404 4.83 -6.38 6.46
C THR A 404 5.30 -4.94 6.72
N VAL A 405 6.38 -4.73 7.49
CA VAL A 405 7.00 -3.40 7.64
C VAL A 405 7.60 -2.92 6.32
N MET A 406 8.27 -3.80 5.56
CA MET A 406 8.79 -3.46 4.22
C MET A 406 7.64 -3.10 3.27
N PHE A 407 6.55 -3.82 3.35
CA PHE A 407 5.34 -3.51 2.58
C PHE A 407 4.75 -2.16 2.99
N ALA A 408 4.61 -1.87 4.29
CA ALA A 408 4.12 -0.59 4.78
C ALA A 408 4.98 0.58 4.29
N LEU A 409 6.31 0.42 4.33
CA LEU A 409 7.25 1.41 3.83
C LEU A 409 7.01 1.69 2.35
N ALA A 410 6.94 0.65 1.53
CA ALA A 410 6.70 0.77 0.09
C ALA A 410 5.35 1.43 -0.21
N ARG A 411 4.28 1.02 0.49
CA ARG A 411 2.90 1.49 0.28
C ARG A 411 2.65 2.90 0.80
N THR A 412 3.50 3.44 1.64
CA THR A 412 3.31 4.77 2.22
C THR A 412 3.15 5.85 1.16
N VAL A 413 3.89 5.79 0.05
CA VAL A 413 3.72 6.76 -1.03
C VAL A 413 2.32 6.71 -1.65
N GLY A 414 1.77 5.52 -1.88
CA GLY A 414 0.40 5.36 -2.36
C GLY A 414 -0.62 5.94 -1.38
N TRP A 415 -0.51 5.60 -0.09
CA TRP A 415 -1.38 6.15 0.94
C TRP A 415 -1.35 7.68 0.99
N ILE A 416 -0.16 8.26 0.96
CA ILE A 416 0.02 9.72 1.00
C ILE A 416 -0.53 10.37 -0.27
N SER A 417 -0.34 9.75 -1.43
CA SER A 417 -0.86 10.25 -2.70
C SER A 417 -2.39 10.26 -2.71
N HIS A 418 -3.04 9.20 -2.25
CA HIS A 418 -4.49 9.13 -2.11
C HIS A 418 -5.02 10.08 -1.03
N TRP A 419 -4.28 10.27 0.05
CA TRP A 419 -4.58 11.25 1.08
C TRP A 419 -4.51 12.67 0.51
N LYS A 420 -3.42 13.04 -0.19
CA LYS A 420 -3.23 14.35 -0.82
C LYS A 420 -4.32 14.61 -1.87
N GLU A 421 -4.54 13.65 -2.79
CA GLU A 421 -5.55 13.77 -3.85
C GLU A 421 -6.95 14.06 -3.28
N MET A 422 -7.31 13.46 -2.14
CA MET A 422 -8.61 13.71 -1.51
C MET A 422 -8.80 15.17 -1.10
N TYR A 423 -7.76 15.85 -0.62
CA TYR A 423 -7.82 17.25 -0.24
C TYR A 423 -7.67 18.21 -1.43
N ASP A 424 -7.04 17.74 -2.52
CA ASP A 424 -6.85 18.54 -3.74
C ASP A 424 -8.09 18.52 -4.66
N GLN A 425 -9.09 17.67 -4.39
CA GLN A 425 -10.30 17.59 -5.20
C GLN A 425 -11.14 18.88 -5.12
N PRO A 426 -11.59 19.45 -6.27
CA PRO A 426 -12.35 20.70 -6.30
C PRO A 426 -13.68 20.62 -5.52
N GLU A 427 -14.29 19.44 -5.47
CA GLU A 427 -15.54 19.20 -4.72
C GLU A 427 -15.33 19.16 -3.20
N GLY A 428 -14.07 19.22 -2.76
CA GLY A 428 -13.69 19.04 -1.38
C GLY A 428 -13.90 17.61 -0.88
N PHE A 429 -13.45 17.36 0.33
CA PHE A 429 -13.65 16.05 0.97
C PHE A 429 -14.91 16.05 1.85
N LYS A 430 -15.49 14.88 2.02
CA LYS A 430 -16.65 14.67 2.91
C LYS A 430 -16.31 13.61 3.92
N ILE A 431 -16.74 13.81 5.17
CA ILE A 431 -16.57 12.82 6.23
C ILE A 431 -17.25 11.50 5.82
N THR A 432 -16.49 10.43 5.88
CA THR A 432 -16.98 9.09 5.53
C THR A 432 -17.90 8.58 6.63
N ARG A 433 -19.15 8.31 6.26
CA ARG A 433 -20.16 7.78 7.18
C ARG A 433 -21.04 6.75 6.44
N PRO A 434 -20.62 5.49 6.38
CA PRO A 434 -21.45 4.41 5.80
C PRO A 434 -22.78 4.28 6.54
N ARG A 435 -23.78 3.73 5.86
CA ARG A 435 -25.09 3.36 6.45
C ARG A 435 -25.02 1.93 6.97
N GLN A 436 -25.98 1.59 7.85
CA GLN A 436 -26.16 0.22 8.33
C GLN A 436 -27.64 -0.17 8.25
N ILE A 437 -27.91 -1.45 8.03
CA ILE A 437 -29.21 -2.05 8.22
C ILE A 437 -29.29 -2.43 9.69
N TYR A 438 -30.22 -1.79 10.42
CA TYR A 438 -30.44 -2.13 11.83
C TYR A 438 -31.28 -3.40 11.96
N ILE A 439 -30.73 -4.40 12.62
CA ILE A 439 -31.36 -5.71 12.87
C ILE A 439 -31.54 -6.01 14.36
N GLY A 440 -31.30 -5.03 15.22
CA GLY A 440 -31.47 -5.16 16.68
C GLY A 440 -32.92 -5.05 17.10
N GLU A 441 -33.12 -5.04 18.42
CA GLU A 441 -34.43 -4.93 19.05
C GLU A 441 -35.09 -3.57 18.76
N LYS A 442 -36.42 -3.54 18.78
CA LYS A 442 -37.19 -2.30 18.78
C LYS A 442 -36.95 -1.53 20.09
N GLN A 443 -37.43 -0.29 20.14
CA GLN A 443 -37.34 0.51 21.34
C GLN A 443 -37.85 -0.24 22.57
N ARG A 444 -37.03 -0.27 23.61
CA ARG A 444 -37.34 -0.88 24.93
C ARG A 444 -37.08 0.14 26.01
N ASP A 445 -37.82 0.04 27.11
CA ASP A 445 -37.53 0.83 28.32
C ASP A 445 -36.26 0.27 29.00
N PHE A 446 -35.48 1.16 29.59
CA PHE A 446 -34.30 0.84 30.38
C PHE A 446 -34.55 1.22 31.86
N PRO A 447 -35.22 0.36 32.64
CA PRO A 447 -35.47 0.66 34.05
C PRO A 447 -34.17 0.63 34.88
N PRO A 448 -34.12 1.37 36.01
CA PRO A 448 -33.01 1.26 36.94
C PRO A 448 -32.83 -0.18 37.42
N ILE A 449 -31.58 -0.57 37.71
CA ILE A 449 -31.22 -1.97 38.06
C ILE A 449 -31.91 -2.48 39.31
N ASP A 450 -32.26 -1.61 40.24
CA ASP A 450 -33.00 -1.88 41.46
C ASP A 450 -34.52 -2.12 41.25
N LYS A 451 -35.01 -1.91 40.02
CA LYS A 451 -36.39 -2.13 39.59
C LYS A 451 -36.53 -3.26 38.58
N THR A 452 -35.44 -3.97 38.28
CA THR A 452 -35.49 -5.18 37.44
C THR A 452 -35.74 -6.37 38.38
N GLU A 453 -36.94 -7.02 38.26
CA GLU A 453 -37.25 -8.31 38.92
C GLU A 453 -36.47 -9.45 38.28
#